data_9d589b9224be9159d80fa558fec305e5
#
_entry.id   9d589b9224be9159d80fa558fec305e5
#
_cell.length_a   1.000
_cell.length_b   1.000
_cell.length_c   1.000
_cell.angle_alpha   90.00
_cell.angle_beta   90.00
_cell.angle_gamma   90.00
#
_symmetry.space_group_name_H-M   'P 1'
#
loop_
_entity.id
_entity.type
_entity.pdbx_description
1 polymer ?
#
loop_
_entity_poly.entity_id
_entity_poly.type
_entity_poly.pdbx_seq_one_letter_code
_entity_poly.pdbx_strand_id
1 'polypeptide(L)'
;MSVEGLLFLAHRIPFPPNKGDKIRSFHLLRHLSTRHEIHLGAFVDDPDDWQYRDALQPWCASIKLLPLNSRRARLASLTGLLTGEALTLPYYRNRELKRWAAELAASGRVTRGIAYSSAMAQFMPAGLARRVIDMVDVDSDKWTQYASTQRWPLSWVYAREGRKLAEWEARVAEDFDATLLVSRDEAALLQRHAPQARHKIGAFENGVDAEYFSPARDYPDPYPPGVQGIVFTGAMDYWPNIDAVTWFAWHIFPAVREAVPGAQFTIVGSRPGEAVNELARESGVT
;
A
#
# COMPACT_ATOMS: atom_id res chain seq x y z
N MET A 1 22.29 -24.35 -11.21
CA MET A 1 21.18 -23.72 -11.93
C MET A 1 21.39 -22.21 -11.82
N SER A 2 21.40 -21.45 -12.91
CA SER A 2 21.50 -19.99 -12.86
C SER A 2 20.26 -19.45 -12.13
N VAL A 3 20.47 -18.54 -11.19
CA VAL A 3 19.38 -17.86 -10.49
C VAL A 3 18.65 -16.99 -11.51
N GLU A 4 17.33 -17.20 -11.68
CA GLU A 4 16.55 -16.43 -12.65
C GLU A 4 16.34 -14.99 -12.16
N GLY A 5 16.52 -14.02 -13.06
CA GLY A 5 16.27 -12.62 -12.78
C GLY A 5 14.77 -12.29 -12.68
N LEU A 6 14.41 -11.53 -11.67
CA LEU A 6 13.05 -11.07 -11.37
C LEU A 6 12.99 -9.53 -11.35
N LEU A 7 12.15 -8.96 -12.20
CA LEU A 7 11.82 -7.54 -12.16
C LEU A 7 10.80 -7.28 -11.04
N PHE A 8 11.15 -6.46 -10.05
CA PHE A 8 10.26 -6.05 -8.97
C PHE A 8 9.96 -4.55 -9.07
N LEU A 9 8.72 -4.21 -9.39
CA LEU A 9 8.28 -2.83 -9.57
C LEU A 9 7.38 -2.40 -8.41
N ALA A 10 7.79 -1.39 -7.64
CA ALA A 10 7.02 -0.87 -6.52
C ALA A 10 6.70 0.62 -6.69
N HIS A 11 5.50 1.04 -6.29
CA HIS A 11 5.07 2.44 -6.38
C HIS A 11 5.83 3.35 -5.39
N ARG A 12 6.51 2.74 -4.40
CA ARG A 12 7.33 3.41 -3.40
C ARG A 12 8.51 2.54 -3.01
N ILE A 13 9.63 3.15 -2.63
CA ILE A 13 10.78 2.45 -2.07
C ILE A 13 10.34 1.55 -0.90
N PRO A 14 10.65 0.23 -0.91
CA PRO A 14 10.12 -0.69 0.10
C PRO A 14 10.78 -0.58 1.48
N PHE A 15 11.90 0.13 1.60
CA PHE A 15 12.64 0.27 2.87
C PHE A 15 12.67 1.74 3.34
N PRO A 16 12.63 2.03 4.68
CA PRO A 16 12.46 1.09 5.78
C PRO A 16 11.01 0.56 5.86
N PRO A 17 10.79 -0.66 6.40
CA PRO A 17 9.47 -1.26 6.53
C PRO A 17 8.70 -0.66 7.72
N ASN A 18 8.37 0.64 7.64
CA ASN A 18 7.74 1.43 8.71
C ASN A 18 6.30 1.89 8.38
N LYS A 19 5.78 1.48 7.22
CA LYS A 19 4.40 1.72 6.76
C LYS A 19 3.86 0.43 6.16
N GLY A 20 2.54 0.22 6.20
CA GLY A 20 1.93 -1.04 5.76
C GLY A 20 2.33 -1.48 4.35
N ASP A 21 2.32 -0.56 3.39
CA ASP A 21 2.73 -0.80 2.01
C ASP A 21 4.22 -1.16 1.89
N LYS A 22 5.09 -0.49 2.65
CA LYS A 22 6.53 -0.79 2.70
C LYS A 22 6.82 -2.11 3.41
N ILE A 23 6.12 -2.42 4.50
CA ILE A 23 6.27 -3.70 5.24
C ILE A 23 6.00 -4.86 4.28
N ARG A 24 4.84 -4.86 3.61
CA ARG A 24 4.45 -5.93 2.69
C ARG A 24 5.43 -6.05 1.53
N SER A 25 5.71 -4.95 0.83
CA SER A 25 6.60 -4.97 -0.34
C SER A 25 8.03 -5.35 0.01
N PHE A 26 8.56 -4.90 1.17
CA PHE A 26 9.90 -5.25 1.63
C PHE A 26 10.03 -6.73 1.98
N HIS A 27 9.11 -7.28 2.77
CA HIS A 27 9.17 -8.68 3.15
C HIS A 27 8.97 -9.61 1.95
N LEU A 28 8.12 -9.23 0.99
CA LEU A 28 7.97 -9.96 -0.27
C LEU A 28 9.28 -9.93 -1.07
N LEU A 29 9.89 -8.75 -1.25
CA LEU A 29 11.17 -8.59 -1.94
C LEU A 29 12.26 -9.43 -1.27
N ARG A 30 12.40 -9.32 0.07
CA ARG A 30 13.38 -10.07 0.85
C ARG A 30 13.20 -11.58 0.71
N HIS A 31 11.96 -12.06 0.74
CA HIS A 31 11.68 -13.49 0.53
C HIS A 31 12.06 -13.94 -0.89
N LEU A 32 11.69 -13.17 -1.91
CA LEU A 32 11.98 -13.51 -3.29
C LEU A 32 13.48 -13.45 -3.61
N SER A 33 14.26 -12.60 -2.95
CA SER A 33 15.71 -12.52 -3.13
C SER A 33 16.46 -13.77 -2.69
N THR A 34 15.83 -14.65 -1.91
CA THR A 34 16.41 -15.96 -1.56
C THR A 34 16.42 -16.96 -2.74
N ARG A 35 15.65 -16.68 -3.80
CA ARG A 35 15.45 -17.59 -4.93
C ARG A 35 15.66 -16.93 -6.30
N HIS A 36 15.65 -15.60 -6.35
CA HIS A 36 15.73 -14.82 -7.58
C HIS A 36 16.74 -13.70 -7.47
N GLU A 37 17.36 -13.36 -8.59
CA GLU A 37 18.15 -12.14 -8.73
C GLU A 37 17.22 -10.95 -8.94
N ILE A 38 17.02 -10.12 -7.91
CA ILE A 38 16.03 -9.06 -7.92
C ILE A 38 16.56 -7.80 -8.61
N HIS A 39 15.81 -7.29 -9.58
CA HIS A 39 15.99 -5.98 -10.19
C HIS A 39 14.86 -5.07 -9.74
N LEU A 40 15.13 -4.19 -8.77
CA LEU A 40 14.14 -3.30 -8.14
C LEU A 40 13.99 -2.00 -8.92
N GLY A 41 12.77 -1.69 -9.35
CA GLY A 41 12.37 -0.37 -9.85
C GLY A 41 11.31 0.26 -8.93
N ALA A 42 11.58 1.44 -8.35
CA ALA A 42 10.64 2.09 -7.43
C ALA A 42 10.74 3.62 -7.47
N PHE A 43 9.71 4.27 -6.93
CA PHE A 43 9.71 5.71 -6.70
C PHE A 43 10.08 6.05 -5.26
N VAL A 44 10.63 7.25 -5.09
CA VAL A 44 10.92 7.87 -3.79
C VAL A 44 10.09 9.14 -3.70
N ASP A 45 9.04 9.10 -2.89
CA ASP A 45 8.10 10.20 -2.68
C ASP A 45 8.43 11.04 -1.44
N ASP A 46 9.18 10.46 -0.49
CA ASP A 46 9.71 11.14 0.69
C ASP A 46 11.22 11.37 0.48
N PRO A 47 11.70 12.62 0.46
CA PRO A 47 13.12 12.91 0.28
C PRO A 47 14.04 12.22 1.29
N ASP A 48 13.57 11.98 2.52
CA ASP A 48 14.35 11.33 3.56
C ASP A 48 14.58 9.84 3.27
N ASP A 49 13.78 9.24 2.42
CA ASP A 49 13.92 7.83 2.04
C ASP A 49 15.13 7.55 1.12
N TRP A 50 15.73 8.58 0.50
CA TRP A 50 16.93 8.40 -0.34
C TRP A 50 18.12 7.81 0.43
N GLN A 51 18.26 8.09 1.72
CA GLN A 51 19.30 7.55 2.57
C GLN A 51 19.28 6.01 2.66
N TYR A 52 18.12 5.39 2.37
CA TYR A 52 17.94 3.95 2.50
C TYR A 52 18.23 3.17 1.21
N ARG A 53 18.69 3.84 0.14
CA ARG A 53 19.03 3.16 -1.11
C ARG A 53 20.02 2.02 -0.91
N ASP A 54 21.08 2.27 -0.17
CA ASP A 54 22.15 1.29 0.02
C ASP A 54 21.75 0.14 0.94
N ALA A 55 20.79 0.37 1.82
CA ALA A 55 20.21 -0.67 2.66
C ALA A 55 19.48 -1.77 1.86
N LEU A 56 19.11 -1.52 0.60
CA LEU A 56 18.47 -2.49 -0.28
C LEU A 56 19.46 -3.34 -1.08
N GLN A 57 20.74 -2.97 -1.15
CA GLN A 57 21.77 -3.68 -1.91
C GLN A 57 21.89 -5.18 -1.57
N PRO A 58 21.77 -5.62 -0.29
CA PRO A 58 21.90 -7.02 0.05
C PRO A 58 20.86 -7.94 -0.63
N TRP A 59 19.73 -7.38 -1.08
CA TRP A 59 18.63 -8.14 -1.67
C TRP A 59 18.43 -7.90 -3.17
N CYS A 60 19.15 -6.96 -3.77
CA CYS A 60 18.91 -6.54 -5.15
C CYS A 60 20.19 -6.55 -5.98
N ALA A 61 20.15 -7.20 -7.13
CA ALA A 61 21.23 -7.18 -8.13
C ALA A 61 21.32 -5.81 -8.84
N SER A 62 20.19 -5.13 -9.01
CA SER A 62 20.17 -3.74 -9.45
C SER A 62 19.01 -2.96 -8.87
N ILE A 63 19.21 -1.65 -8.66
CA ILE A 63 18.24 -0.77 -8.03
C ILE A 63 18.07 0.48 -8.88
N LYS A 64 16.85 0.73 -9.36
CA LYS A 64 16.45 1.94 -10.07
C LYS A 64 15.44 2.71 -9.23
N LEU A 65 15.90 3.71 -8.49
CA LEU A 65 15.04 4.63 -7.74
C LEU A 65 14.88 5.94 -8.51
N LEU A 66 13.65 6.43 -8.55
CA LEU A 66 13.31 7.67 -9.25
C LEU A 66 12.51 8.60 -8.30
N PRO A 67 12.80 9.92 -8.32
CA PRO A 67 12.06 10.85 -7.48
C PRO A 67 10.61 10.97 -7.94
N LEU A 68 9.67 10.99 -7.00
CA LEU A 68 8.27 11.29 -7.22
C LEU A 68 7.90 12.59 -6.51
N ASN A 69 7.90 13.69 -7.24
CA ASN A 69 7.44 14.97 -6.70
C ASN A 69 5.90 15.01 -6.75
N SER A 70 5.26 14.87 -5.59
CA SER A 70 3.79 14.79 -5.49
C SER A 70 3.05 15.98 -6.11
N ARG A 71 3.61 17.20 -6.03
CA ARG A 71 2.98 18.40 -6.63
C ARG A 71 3.01 18.34 -8.16
N ARG A 72 4.16 18.00 -8.74
CA ARG A 72 4.30 17.84 -10.20
C ARG A 72 3.50 16.65 -10.72
N ALA A 73 3.49 15.55 -9.98
CA ALA A 73 2.72 14.35 -10.32
C ALA A 73 1.22 14.62 -10.31
N ARG A 74 0.70 15.42 -9.35
CA ARG A 74 -0.71 15.86 -9.35
C ARG A 74 -1.05 16.72 -10.56
N LEU A 75 -0.17 17.64 -10.96
CA LEU A 75 -0.40 18.41 -12.19
C LEU A 75 -0.37 17.52 -13.43
N ALA A 76 0.60 16.61 -13.52
CA ALA A 76 0.67 15.65 -14.61
C ALA A 76 -0.55 14.72 -14.65
N SER A 77 -1.13 14.35 -13.50
CA SER A 77 -2.32 13.50 -13.44
C SER A 77 -3.53 14.10 -14.16
N LEU A 78 -3.63 15.44 -14.22
CA LEU A 78 -4.73 16.12 -14.92
C LEU A 78 -4.78 15.79 -16.43
N THR A 79 -3.66 15.36 -17.02
CA THR A 79 -3.65 14.88 -18.41
C THR A 79 -4.59 13.68 -18.61
N GLY A 80 -4.83 12.88 -17.57
CA GLY A 80 -5.79 11.78 -17.60
C GLY A 80 -7.24 12.22 -17.88
N LEU A 81 -7.59 13.49 -17.58
CA LEU A 81 -8.90 14.05 -17.97
C LEU A 81 -9.02 14.19 -19.49
N LEU A 82 -7.92 14.52 -20.17
CA LEU A 82 -7.89 14.71 -21.63
C LEU A 82 -7.74 13.38 -22.37
N THR A 83 -6.94 12.44 -21.83
CA THR A 83 -6.68 11.13 -22.45
C THR A 83 -7.75 10.08 -22.15
N GLY A 84 -8.67 10.37 -21.21
CA GLY A 84 -9.68 9.41 -20.77
C GLY A 84 -9.17 8.31 -19.82
N GLU A 85 -7.92 8.39 -19.38
CA GLU A 85 -7.30 7.46 -18.44
C GLU A 85 -7.66 7.79 -16.98
N ALA A 86 -7.43 6.84 -16.05
CA ALA A 86 -7.40 7.11 -14.63
C ALA A 86 -6.27 8.09 -14.30
N LEU A 87 -6.51 9.05 -13.40
CA LEU A 87 -5.54 10.08 -13.01
C LEU A 87 -4.30 9.47 -12.32
N THR A 88 -4.48 8.35 -11.67
CA THR A 88 -3.42 7.57 -11.02
C THR A 88 -2.34 7.13 -12.02
N LEU A 89 -2.67 6.84 -13.27
CA LEU A 89 -1.69 6.37 -14.24
C LEU A 89 -0.70 7.47 -14.65
N PRO A 90 -1.09 8.66 -15.12
CA PRO A 90 -0.14 9.72 -15.41
C PRO A 90 0.54 10.29 -14.15
N TYR A 91 -0.05 10.14 -12.94
CA TYR A 91 0.61 10.49 -11.68
C TYR A 91 1.94 9.75 -11.50
N TYR A 92 2.00 8.44 -11.80
CA TYR A 92 3.20 7.61 -11.72
C TYR A 92 3.96 7.53 -13.05
N ARG A 93 3.44 8.07 -14.15
CA ARG A 93 4.05 7.88 -15.48
C ARG A 93 5.48 8.38 -15.52
N ASN A 94 6.41 7.49 -15.90
CA ASN A 94 7.83 7.80 -15.99
C ASN A 94 8.47 7.02 -17.15
N ARG A 95 9.03 7.76 -18.12
CA ARG A 95 9.64 7.17 -19.32
C ARG A 95 10.95 6.44 -19.00
N GLU A 96 11.67 6.90 -18.00
CA GLU A 96 12.96 6.33 -17.61
C GLU A 96 12.77 4.96 -16.97
N LEU A 97 11.79 4.80 -16.03
CA LEU A 97 11.45 3.53 -15.44
C LEU A 97 10.96 2.54 -16.50
N LYS A 98 10.10 3.00 -17.42
CA LYS A 98 9.57 2.15 -18.50
C LYS A 98 10.70 1.64 -19.41
N ARG A 99 11.64 2.51 -19.78
CA ARG A 99 12.79 2.15 -20.61
C ARG A 99 13.69 1.15 -19.89
N TRP A 100 14.06 1.42 -18.66
CA TRP A 100 14.90 0.53 -17.85
C TRP A 100 14.31 -0.87 -17.71
N ALA A 101 13.03 -0.98 -17.41
CA ALA A 101 12.34 -2.27 -17.31
C ALA A 101 12.33 -3.02 -18.67
N ALA A 102 12.09 -2.30 -19.77
CA ALA A 102 12.13 -2.87 -21.11
C ALA A 102 13.53 -3.35 -21.52
N GLU A 103 14.58 -2.60 -21.18
CA GLU A 103 15.99 -2.97 -21.44
C GLU A 103 16.39 -4.23 -20.68
N LEU A 104 15.98 -4.36 -19.41
CA LEU A 104 16.20 -5.58 -18.62
C LEU A 104 15.54 -6.82 -19.26
N ALA A 105 14.30 -6.67 -19.71
CA ALA A 105 13.58 -7.74 -20.38
C ALA A 105 14.21 -8.10 -21.73
N ALA A 106 14.56 -7.11 -22.55
CA ALA A 106 15.18 -7.30 -23.86
C ALA A 106 16.57 -7.95 -23.79
N SER A 107 17.32 -7.68 -22.72
CA SER A 107 18.64 -8.30 -22.49
C SER A 107 18.57 -9.73 -21.95
N GLY A 108 17.38 -10.26 -21.65
CA GLY A 108 17.18 -11.57 -21.05
C GLY A 108 17.59 -11.66 -19.58
N ARG A 109 17.96 -10.55 -18.95
CA ARG A 109 18.35 -10.50 -17.53
C ARG A 109 17.18 -10.77 -16.59
N VAL A 110 15.96 -10.48 -17.03
CA VAL A 110 14.75 -10.79 -16.29
C VAL A 110 13.80 -11.59 -17.19
N THR A 111 13.24 -12.66 -16.64
CA THR A 111 12.26 -13.52 -17.31
C THR A 111 10.88 -13.46 -16.66
N ARG A 112 10.83 -12.92 -15.43
CA ARG A 112 9.62 -12.81 -14.60
C ARG A 112 9.51 -11.40 -14.04
N GLY A 113 8.29 -10.99 -13.72
CA GLY A 113 8.05 -9.69 -13.12
C GLY A 113 6.94 -9.69 -12.09
N ILE A 114 7.13 -8.88 -11.04
CA ILE A 114 6.11 -8.57 -10.05
C ILE A 114 5.91 -7.05 -10.03
N ALA A 115 4.66 -6.62 -10.19
CA ALA A 115 4.24 -5.25 -9.95
C ALA A 115 3.54 -5.16 -8.59
N TYR A 116 3.91 -4.18 -7.78
CA TYR A 116 3.28 -3.90 -6.51
C TYR A 116 2.50 -2.58 -6.60
N SER A 117 1.17 -2.64 -6.44
CA SER A 117 0.16 -1.62 -6.77
C SER A 117 -0.23 -1.60 -8.25
N SER A 118 -1.53 -1.38 -8.52
CA SER A 118 -2.14 -1.40 -9.85
C SER A 118 -1.48 -0.43 -10.84
N ALA A 119 -1.05 0.75 -10.36
CA ALA A 119 -0.37 1.76 -11.16
C ALA A 119 0.97 1.30 -11.75
N MET A 120 1.65 0.34 -11.09
CA MET A 120 2.97 -0.14 -11.53
C MET A 120 2.88 -1.11 -12.71
N ALA A 121 1.71 -1.66 -12.99
CA ALA A 121 1.47 -2.51 -14.15
C ALA A 121 1.83 -1.82 -15.48
N GLN A 122 1.71 -0.48 -15.58
CA GLN A 122 2.05 0.29 -16.78
C GLN A 122 3.53 0.18 -17.20
N PHE A 123 4.41 -0.27 -16.30
CA PHE A 123 5.85 -0.42 -16.54
C PHE A 123 6.25 -1.86 -16.82
N MET A 124 5.34 -2.83 -16.63
CA MET A 124 5.65 -4.25 -16.80
C MET A 124 5.83 -4.61 -18.28
N PRO A 125 7.01 -5.12 -18.70
CA PRO A 125 7.21 -5.56 -20.07
C PRO A 125 6.30 -6.75 -20.43
N ALA A 126 5.67 -6.67 -21.60
CA ALA A 126 4.73 -7.71 -22.06
C ALA A 126 5.41 -9.05 -22.38
N GLY A 127 6.70 -9.04 -22.74
CA GLY A 127 7.46 -10.23 -23.20
C GLY A 127 8.01 -11.12 -22.08
N LEU A 128 7.71 -10.84 -20.82
CA LEU A 128 8.14 -11.69 -19.70
C LEU A 128 7.34 -13.00 -19.68
N ALA A 129 8.03 -14.11 -19.32
CA ALA A 129 7.42 -15.44 -19.25
C ALA A 129 6.36 -15.56 -18.14
N ARG A 130 6.48 -14.76 -17.07
CA ARG A 130 5.51 -14.68 -15.98
C ARG A 130 5.40 -13.25 -15.47
N ARG A 131 4.17 -12.77 -15.33
CA ARG A 131 3.83 -11.44 -14.81
C ARG A 131 2.80 -11.59 -13.70
N VAL A 132 3.17 -11.20 -12.50
CA VAL A 132 2.29 -11.22 -11.32
C VAL A 132 2.08 -9.79 -10.85
N ILE A 133 0.89 -9.48 -10.39
CA ILE A 133 0.62 -8.22 -9.74
C ILE A 133 0.06 -8.43 -8.33
N ASP A 134 0.62 -7.72 -7.37
CA ASP A 134 0.06 -7.53 -6.04
C ASP A 134 -0.60 -6.15 -5.99
N MET A 135 -1.90 -6.11 -6.18
CA MET A 135 -2.66 -4.85 -6.14
C MET A 135 -2.85 -4.36 -4.72
N VAL A 136 -2.76 -5.26 -3.73
CA VAL A 136 -3.06 -5.06 -2.30
C VAL A 136 -4.55 -4.90 -2.08
N ASP A 137 -5.12 -3.78 -2.54
CA ASP A 137 -6.55 -3.44 -2.43
C ASP A 137 -7.13 -3.12 -3.81
N VAL A 138 -8.45 -3.07 -3.92
CA VAL A 138 -9.16 -2.53 -5.09
C VAL A 138 -9.26 -1.02 -4.93
N ASP A 139 -8.25 -0.30 -5.46
CA ASP A 139 -8.16 1.16 -5.29
C ASP A 139 -9.35 1.91 -5.93
N SER A 140 -9.93 1.36 -7.00
CA SER A 140 -11.12 1.92 -7.65
C SER A 140 -12.32 2.02 -6.71
N ASP A 141 -12.49 1.05 -5.80
CA ASP A 141 -13.57 1.06 -4.82
C ASP A 141 -13.37 2.15 -3.77
N LYS A 142 -12.12 2.35 -3.31
CA LYS A 142 -11.77 3.47 -2.40
C LYS A 142 -12.14 4.82 -2.99
N TRP A 143 -11.82 5.07 -4.26
CA TRP A 143 -12.19 6.32 -4.93
C TRP A 143 -13.70 6.49 -5.04
N THR A 144 -14.44 5.40 -5.28
CA THR A 144 -15.90 5.40 -5.34
C THR A 144 -16.50 5.73 -3.97
N GLN A 145 -15.96 5.17 -2.89
CA GLN A 145 -16.35 5.49 -1.52
C GLN A 145 -16.07 6.96 -1.19
N TYR A 146 -14.88 7.48 -1.53
CA TYR A 146 -14.55 8.89 -1.33
C TYR A 146 -15.46 9.83 -2.10
N ALA A 147 -15.93 9.46 -3.29
CA ALA A 147 -16.84 10.27 -4.06
C ALA A 147 -18.17 10.54 -3.32
N SER A 148 -18.65 9.59 -2.52
CA SER A 148 -19.90 9.73 -1.74
C SER A 148 -19.79 10.72 -0.57
N THR A 149 -18.58 10.96 -0.08
CA THR A 149 -18.32 11.87 1.07
C THR A 149 -17.94 13.28 0.66
N GLN A 150 -17.71 13.51 -0.64
CA GLN A 150 -17.26 14.81 -1.15
C GLN A 150 -18.37 15.58 -1.85
N ARG A 151 -18.19 16.93 -1.88
CA ARG A 151 -19.07 17.81 -2.66
C ARG A 151 -18.53 18.03 -4.08
N TRP A 152 -19.41 18.42 -4.99
CA TRP A 152 -19.01 18.85 -6.34
C TRP A 152 -18.00 20.01 -6.25
N PRO A 153 -16.93 20.08 -7.08
CA PRO A 153 -16.59 19.18 -8.20
C PRO A 153 -15.78 17.94 -7.81
N LEU A 154 -15.30 17.81 -6.57
CA LEU A 154 -14.43 16.70 -6.17
C LEU A 154 -15.15 15.35 -6.21
N SER A 155 -16.43 15.29 -5.85
CA SER A 155 -17.24 14.07 -5.97
C SER A 155 -17.25 13.52 -7.38
N TRP A 156 -17.39 14.39 -8.40
CA TRP A 156 -17.34 14.00 -9.81
C TRP A 156 -15.95 13.48 -10.21
N VAL A 157 -14.87 14.15 -9.78
CA VAL A 157 -13.49 13.74 -10.06
C VAL A 157 -13.23 12.35 -9.48
N TYR A 158 -13.63 12.12 -8.23
CA TYR A 158 -13.41 10.85 -7.53
C TYR A 158 -14.28 9.71 -8.14
N ALA A 159 -15.54 9.97 -8.45
CA ALA A 159 -16.39 8.99 -9.13
C ALA A 159 -15.85 8.61 -10.52
N ARG A 160 -15.33 9.61 -11.27
CA ARG A 160 -14.66 9.35 -12.54
C ARG A 160 -13.40 8.52 -12.37
N GLU A 161 -12.57 8.86 -11.36
CA GLU A 161 -11.34 8.13 -11.05
C GLU A 161 -11.65 6.68 -10.70
N GLY A 162 -12.59 6.44 -9.78
CA GLY A 162 -13.00 5.09 -9.41
C GLY A 162 -13.41 4.25 -10.63
N ARG A 163 -14.27 4.80 -11.51
CA ARG A 163 -14.68 4.11 -12.73
C ARG A 163 -13.51 3.80 -13.66
N LYS A 164 -12.63 4.81 -13.92
CA LYS A 164 -11.51 4.64 -14.85
C LYS A 164 -10.43 3.71 -14.30
N LEU A 165 -10.24 3.71 -13.00
CA LEU A 165 -9.31 2.81 -12.34
C LEU A 165 -9.86 1.37 -12.32
N ALA A 166 -11.16 1.18 -12.13
CA ALA A 166 -11.80 -0.14 -12.24
C ALA A 166 -11.63 -0.75 -13.64
N GLU A 167 -11.78 0.06 -14.71
CA GLU A 167 -11.50 -0.36 -16.08
C GLU A 167 -10.03 -0.76 -16.28
N TRP A 168 -9.10 -0.09 -15.60
CA TRP A 168 -7.68 -0.40 -15.64
C TRP A 168 -7.35 -1.67 -14.85
N GLU A 169 -7.83 -1.79 -13.62
CA GLU A 169 -7.62 -2.95 -12.74
C GLU A 169 -8.14 -4.23 -13.39
N ALA A 170 -9.32 -4.18 -14.02
CA ALA A 170 -9.86 -5.31 -14.76
C ALA A 170 -8.96 -5.74 -15.91
N ARG A 171 -8.50 -4.79 -16.74
CA ARG A 171 -7.57 -5.08 -17.86
C ARG A 171 -6.26 -5.67 -17.35
N VAL A 172 -5.70 -5.13 -16.28
CA VAL A 172 -4.47 -5.65 -15.69
C VAL A 172 -4.66 -7.08 -15.17
N ALA A 173 -5.80 -7.37 -14.53
CA ALA A 173 -6.11 -8.72 -14.08
C ALA A 173 -6.25 -9.72 -15.25
N GLU A 174 -6.77 -9.28 -16.40
CA GLU A 174 -6.83 -10.08 -17.63
C GLU A 174 -5.45 -10.31 -18.24
N ASP A 175 -4.59 -9.29 -18.25
CA ASP A 175 -3.28 -9.31 -18.92
C ASP A 175 -2.21 -10.04 -18.11
N PHE A 176 -2.31 -10.08 -16.80
CA PHE A 176 -1.33 -10.71 -15.93
C PHE A 176 -1.64 -12.20 -15.71
N ASP A 177 -0.62 -13.00 -15.36
CA ASP A 177 -0.77 -14.43 -15.07
C ASP A 177 -1.42 -14.69 -13.72
N ALA A 178 -1.22 -13.78 -12.75
CA ALA A 178 -1.88 -13.80 -11.45
C ALA A 178 -2.01 -12.39 -10.88
N THR A 179 -3.12 -12.17 -10.18
CA THR A 179 -3.46 -10.92 -9.47
C THR A 179 -3.75 -11.25 -8.02
N LEU A 180 -3.04 -10.59 -7.12
CA LEU A 180 -3.11 -10.82 -5.68
C LEU A 180 -3.69 -9.62 -4.97
N LEU A 181 -4.58 -9.86 -4.01
CA LEU A 181 -5.19 -8.86 -3.13
C LEU A 181 -4.90 -9.23 -1.67
N VAL A 182 -5.01 -8.26 -0.76
CA VAL A 182 -4.66 -8.43 0.65
C VAL A 182 -5.64 -9.32 1.43
N SER A 183 -6.86 -9.52 0.91
CA SER A 183 -7.89 -10.32 1.55
C SER A 183 -8.76 -11.06 0.54
N ARG A 184 -9.53 -12.05 1.02
CA ARG A 184 -10.51 -12.77 0.20
C ARG A 184 -11.67 -11.85 -0.24
N ASP A 185 -12.02 -10.87 0.59
CA ASP A 185 -13.09 -9.93 0.27
C ASP A 185 -12.68 -8.98 -0.86
N GLU A 186 -11.44 -8.45 -0.81
CA GLU A 186 -10.86 -7.67 -1.90
C GLU A 186 -10.74 -8.48 -3.19
N ALA A 187 -10.30 -9.74 -3.09
CA ALA A 187 -10.23 -10.64 -4.24
C ALA A 187 -11.63 -10.90 -4.83
N ALA A 188 -12.64 -11.13 -3.99
CA ALA A 188 -14.02 -11.31 -4.45
C ALA A 188 -14.60 -10.03 -5.07
N LEU A 189 -14.21 -8.85 -4.58
CA LEU A 189 -14.58 -7.56 -5.15
C LEU A 189 -14.02 -7.43 -6.57
N LEU A 190 -12.70 -7.62 -6.74
CA LEU A 190 -12.08 -7.55 -8.06
C LEU A 190 -12.61 -8.62 -9.03
N GLN A 191 -12.90 -9.83 -8.55
CA GLN A 191 -13.52 -10.89 -9.37
C GLN A 191 -14.91 -10.51 -9.91
N ARG A 192 -15.65 -9.63 -9.23
CA ARG A 192 -16.91 -9.07 -9.75
C ARG A 192 -16.67 -8.03 -10.84
N HIS A 193 -15.60 -7.23 -10.71
CA HIS A 193 -15.22 -6.21 -11.71
C HIS A 193 -14.55 -6.82 -12.94
N ALA A 194 -13.83 -7.94 -12.78
CA ALA A 194 -13.08 -8.63 -13.83
C ALA A 194 -13.46 -10.12 -13.91
N PRO A 195 -14.70 -10.47 -14.29
CA PRO A 195 -15.19 -11.85 -14.29
C PRO A 195 -14.41 -12.77 -15.23
N GLN A 196 -13.82 -12.24 -16.31
CA GLN A 196 -13.00 -12.99 -17.27
C GLN A 196 -11.69 -13.47 -16.65
N ALA A 197 -11.14 -12.67 -15.72
CA ALA A 197 -9.89 -12.97 -15.03
C ALA A 197 -10.09 -13.69 -13.69
N ARG A 198 -11.31 -14.06 -13.31
CA ARG A 198 -11.64 -14.60 -11.98
C ARG A 198 -10.70 -15.72 -11.52
N HIS A 199 -10.31 -16.61 -12.43
CA HIS A 199 -9.44 -17.74 -12.15
C HIS A 199 -7.98 -17.36 -11.86
N LYS A 200 -7.57 -16.12 -12.18
CA LYS A 200 -6.23 -15.56 -11.93
C LYS A 200 -6.18 -14.68 -10.68
N ILE A 201 -7.34 -14.34 -10.10
CA ILE A 201 -7.43 -13.42 -8.96
C ILE A 201 -7.54 -14.21 -7.68
N GLY A 202 -6.61 -13.97 -6.75
CA GLY A 202 -6.54 -14.62 -5.45
C GLY A 202 -6.16 -13.69 -4.31
N ALA A 203 -6.27 -14.21 -3.09
CA ALA A 203 -5.84 -13.50 -1.90
C ALA A 203 -4.42 -13.93 -1.50
N PHE A 204 -3.61 -12.95 -1.10
CA PHE A 204 -2.33 -13.13 -0.44
C PHE A 204 -2.32 -12.21 0.78
N GLU A 205 -2.71 -12.74 1.92
CA GLU A 205 -2.93 -11.99 3.15
C GLU A 205 -1.62 -11.42 3.72
N ASN A 206 -1.74 -10.37 4.55
CA ASN A 206 -0.58 -9.83 5.25
C ASN A 206 -0.12 -10.82 6.31
N GLY A 207 1.20 -10.96 6.42
CA GLY A 207 1.84 -11.69 7.51
C GLY A 207 2.23 -10.77 8.68
N VAL A 208 2.69 -11.40 9.74
CA VAL A 208 3.26 -10.73 10.91
C VAL A 208 4.63 -11.36 11.22
N ASP A 209 5.53 -10.58 11.78
CA ASP A 209 6.79 -11.10 12.33
C ASP A 209 6.49 -11.82 13.67
N ALA A 210 6.21 -13.14 13.56
CA ALA A 210 5.83 -13.97 14.69
C ALA A 210 6.99 -14.23 15.65
N GLU A 211 8.24 -13.98 15.25
CA GLU A 211 9.40 -14.06 16.16
C GLU A 211 9.50 -12.78 16.99
N TYR A 212 9.29 -11.62 16.37
CA TYR A 212 9.28 -10.33 17.07
C TYR A 212 8.05 -10.18 17.97
N PHE A 213 6.84 -10.44 17.44
CA PHE A 213 5.57 -10.36 18.16
C PHE A 213 5.18 -11.68 18.84
N SER A 214 6.16 -12.42 19.35
CA SER A 214 5.90 -13.74 19.97
C SER A 214 5.26 -13.60 21.35
N PRO A 215 4.15 -14.33 21.64
CA PRO A 215 3.57 -14.38 22.99
C PRO A 215 4.49 -15.09 24.01
N ALA A 216 5.54 -15.79 23.56
CA ALA A 216 6.53 -16.40 24.43
C ALA A 216 7.59 -15.42 24.93
N ARG A 217 7.61 -14.20 24.43
CA ARG A 217 8.50 -13.13 24.93
C ARG A 217 7.87 -12.47 26.15
N ASP A 218 8.71 -12.17 27.13
CA ASP A 218 8.32 -11.36 28.27
C ASP A 218 8.39 -9.88 27.89
N TYR A 219 7.22 -9.25 27.80
CA TYR A 219 7.09 -7.82 27.54
C TYR A 219 6.66 -7.13 28.82
N PRO A 220 7.33 -6.05 29.26
CA PRO A 220 6.87 -5.28 30.40
C PRO A 220 5.49 -4.69 30.11
N ASP A 221 4.58 -4.83 31.08
CA ASP A 221 3.29 -4.16 30.99
C ASP A 221 3.47 -2.64 31.05
N PRO A 222 3.07 -1.87 30.04
CA PRO A 222 3.20 -0.42 30.04
C PRO A 222 2.21 0.28 30.99
N TYR A 223 1.23 -0.45 31.53
CA TYR A 223 0.21 0.11 32.41
C TYR A 223 0.50 -0.12 33.88
N PRO A 224 0.16 0.86 34.74
CA PRO A 224 0.19 0.66 36.18
C PRO A 224 -0.78 -0.44 36.64
N PRO A 225 -0.54 -1.08 37.79
CA PRO A 225 -1.47 -2.07 38.37
C PRO A 225 -2.89 -1.49 38.51
N GLY A 226 -3.89 -2.27 38.07
CA GLY A 226 -5.29 -1.88 38.15
C GLY A 226 -5.82 -1.08 36.94
N VAL A 227 -4.97 -0.68 36.00
CA VAL A 227 -5.38 -0.08 34.74
C VAL A 227 -5.71 -1.16 33.73
N GLN A 228 -6.84 -1.03 33.07
CA GLN A 228 -7.22 -1.89 31.94
C GLN A 228 -7.04 -1.12 30.64
N GLY A 229 -5.92 -1.38 29.95
CA GLY A 229 -5.53 -0.67 28.74
C GLY A 229 -6.28 -1.13 27.50
N ILE A 230 -6.85 -0.18 26.77
CA ILE A 230 -7.36 -0.36 25.41
C ILE A 230 -6.42 0.43 24.51
N VAL A 231 -5.84 -0.22 23.50
CA VAL A 231 -4.84 0.41 22.63
C VAL A 231 -5.33 0.44 21.20
N PHE A 232 -5.24 1.63 20.58
CA PHE A 232 -5.34 1.76 19.14
C PHE A 232 -3.99 2.16 18.56
N THR A 233 -3.52 1.42 17.56
CA THR A 233 -2.25 1.71 16.88
C THR A 233 -2.46 2.06 15.41
N GLY A 234 -1.83 3.15 14.93
CA GLY A 234 -1.94 3.54 13.52
C GLY A 234 -1.28 4.87 13.18
N ALA A 235 -1.19 5.20 11.90
CA ALA A 235 -0.78 6.55 11.48
C ALA A 235 -1.92 7.54 11.74
N MET A 236 -1.68 8.55 12.58
CA MET A 236 -2.70 9.50 13.02
C MET A 236 -2.85 10.72 12.09
N ASP A 237 -2.22 10.68 10.92
CA ASP A 237 -2.47 11.55 9.76
C ASP A 237 -3.34 10.87 8.69
N TYR A 238 -3.72 9.61 8.90
CA TYR A 238 -4.61 8.86 8.01
C TYR A 238 -6.06 8.97 8.49
N TRP A 239 -6.92 9.57 7.67
CA TRP A 239 -8.27 9.96 8.06
C TRP A 239 -9.14 8.81 8.64
N PRO A 240 -9.11 7.53 8.15
CA PRO A 240 -9.89 6.47 8.76
C PRO A 240 -9.47 6.15 10.20
N ASN A 241 -8.17 6.31 10.52
CA ASN A 241 -7.69 6.14 11.88
C ASN A 241 -8.15 7.29 12.79
N ILE A 242 -8.11 8.53 12.27
CA ILE A 242 -8.62 9.71 12.98
C ILE A 242 -10.11 9.54 13.29
N ASP A 243 -10.90 9.13 12.29
CA ASP A 243 -12.34 8.89 12.44
C ASP A 243 -12.61 7.79 13.47
N ALA A 244 -11.89 6.66 13.38
CA ALA A 244 -12.03 5.54 14.28
C ALA A 244 -11.72 5.90 15.75
N VAL A 245 -10.59 6.56 16.03
CA VAL A 245 -10.24 6.93 17.42
C VAL A 245 -11.17 7.99 17.99
N THR A 246 -11.60 8.93 17.15
CA THR A 246 -12.55 9.98 17.54
C THR A 246 -13.92 9.39 17.85
N TRP A 247 -14.42 8.53 16.96
CA TRP A 247 -15.70 7.85 17.16
C TRP A 247 -15.68 6.96 18.43
N PHE A 248 -14.60 6.19 18.62
CA PHE A 248 -14.44 5.34 19.79
C PHE A 248 -14.39 6.16 21.08
N ALA A 249 -13.57 7.22 21.13
CA ALA A 249 -13.41 8.06 22.32
C ALA A 249 -14.71 8.73 22.74
N TRP A 250 -15.53 9.19 21.79
CA TRP A 250 -16.76 9.92 22.11
C TRP A 250 -18.01 9.07 22.26
N HIS A 251 -18.11 7.94 21.53
CA HIS A 251 -19.36 7.18 21.48
C HIS A 251 -19.28 5.82 22.18
N ILE A 252 -18.10 5.24 22.36
CA ILE A 252 -17.94 3.92 22.97
C ILE A 252 -17.26 4.00 24.32
N PHE A 253 -16.13 4.71 24.38
CA PHE A 253 -15.28 4.71 25.57
C PHE A 253 -15.97 5.22 26.86
N PRO A 254 -16.87 6.22 26.85
CA PRO A 254 -17.60 6.63 28.05
C PRO A 254 -18.39 5.49 28.71
N ALA A 255 -19.09 4.68 27.91
CA ALA A 255 -19.82 3.53 28.43
C ALA A 255 -18.88 2.42 28.95
N VAL A 256 -17.73 2.24 28.31
CA VAL A 256 -16.70 1.30 28.79
C VAL A 256 -16.18 1.74 30.16
N ARG A 257 -15.89 3.03 30.35
CA ARG A 257 -15.39 3.56 31.63
C ARG A 257 -16.42 3.49 32.75
N GLU A 258 -17.70 3.68 32.44
CA GLU A 258 -18.77 3.50 33.41
C GLU A 258 -18.81 2.06 33.93
N ALA A 259 -18.67 1.06 33.04
CA ALA A 259 -18.65 -0.35 33.38
C ALA A 259 -17.31 -0.79 34.02
N VAL A 260 -16.19 -0.16 33.63
CA VAL A 260 -14.82 -0.50 34.04
C VAL A 260 -14.08 0.79 34.43
N PRO A 261 -14.17 1.26 35.68
CA PRO A 261 -13.59 2.55 36.10
C PRO A 261 -12.07 2.67 35.90
N GLY A 262 -11.34 1.55 35.85
CA GLY A 262 -9.91 1.49 35.55
C GLY A 262 -9.54 1.47 34.06
N ALA A 263 -10.53 1.57 33.15
CA ALA A 263 -10.26 1.57 31.72
C ALA A 263 -9.52 2.83 31.25
N GLN A 264 -8.48 2.63 30.46
CA GLN A 264 -7.71 3.70 29.79
C GLN A 264 -7.63 3.43 28.30
N PHE A 265 -7.90 4.45 27.48
CA PHE A 265 -7.76 4.37 26.02
C PHE A 265 -6.49 5.08 25.58
N THR A 266 -5.54 4.32 25.07
CA THR A 266 -4.23 4.82 24.61
C THR A 266 -4.16 4.81 23.09
N ILE A 267 -3.92 5.98 22.50
CA ILE A 267 -3.78 6.18 21.05
C ILE A 267 -2.30 6.26 20.72
N VAL A 268 -1.78 5.25 20.00
CA VAL A 268 -0.36 5.15 19.66
C VAL A 268 -0.19 5.33 18.15
N GLY A 269 0.58 6.34 17.76
CA GLY A 269 0.85 6.56 16.34
C GLY A 269 1.67 7.79 16.03
N SER A 270 1.98 7.93 14.74
CA SER A 270 2.77 9.07 14.25
C SER A 270 1.86 10.19 13.70
N ARG A 271 2.36 11.43 13.79
CA ARG A 271 1.78 12.63 13.17
C ARG A 271 0.32 12.88 13.57
N PRO A 272 -0.03 12.92 14.88
CA PRO A 272 -1.37 13.24 15.31
C PRO A 272 -1.73 14.66 14.89
N GLY A 273 -2.89 14.81 14.24
CA GLY A 273 -3.50 16.09 13.95
C GLY A 273 -4.19 16.69 15.18
N GLU A 274 -4.67 17.92 15.04
CA GLU A 274 -5.33 18.67 16.14
C GLU A 274 -6.51 17.87 16.75
N ALA A 275 -7.37 17.30 15.89
CA ALA A 275 -8.51 16.50 16.32
C ALA A 275 -8.14 15.30 17.20
N VAL A 276 -7.02 14.63 16.93
CA VAL A 276 -6.54 13.51 17.75
C VAL A 276 -5.92 14.02 19.05
N ASN A 277 -5.15 15.11 18.99
CA ASN A 277 -4.55 15.72 20.20
C ASN A 277 -5.61 16.25 21.18
N GLU A 278 -6.76 16.70 20.67
CA GLU A 278 -7.88 17.15 21.51
C GLU A 278 -8.49 16.01 22.32
N LEU A 279 -8.44 14.77 21.83
CA LEU A 279 -8.94 13.59 22.55
C LEU A 279 -8.21 13.34 23.88
N ALA A 280 -6.96 13.80 24.02
CA ALA A 280 -6.22 13.72 25.30
C ALA A 280 -6.83 14.57 26.42
N ARG A 281 -7.82 15.43 26.11
CA ARG A 281 -8.60 16.17 27.12
C ARG A 281 -9.73 15.32 27.71
N GLU A 282 -10.10 14.25 27.01
CA GLU A 282 -11.12 13.32 27.48
C GLU A 282 -10.57 12.46 28.62
N SER A 283 -11.39 12.26 29.64
CA SER A 283 -10.97 11.53 30.84
C SER A 283 -10.65 10.07 30.51
N GLY A 284 -9.40 9.63 30.79
CA GLY A 284 -8.91 8.28 30.55
C GLY A 284 -8.45 8.04 29.11
N VAL A 285 -8.33 9.06 28.27
CA VAL A 285 -7.72 9.00 26.93
C VAL A 285 -6.29 9.55 27.00
N THR A 286 -5.33 8.86 26.38
CA THR A 286 -3.92 9.26 26.37
C THR A 286 -3.32 9.07 24.95
#